data_f0453e8837169d30499494049bee7ca5
#
_entry.id   f0453e8837169d30499494049bee7ca5
#
_cell.length_a   1.000
_cell.length_b   1.000
_cell.length_c   1.000
_cell.angle_alpha   90.00
_cell.angle_beta   90.00
_cell.angle_gamma   90.00
#
_symmetry.space_group_name_H-M   'P 1'
#
loop_
_entity.id
_entity.type
_entity.pdbx_description
1 polymer ?
#
loop_
_entity_poly.entity_id
_entity_poly.type
_entity_poly.pdbx_seq_one_letter_code
_entity_poly.pdbx_strand_id
1 'polypeptide(L)'
;MRGTKALVVLLAVFLAAFAAGCGQTDIRGEKSEKAQKAIQAARRFDPAVLREDTPEAIDAEFAARLADKRKAAEKLYREEDGKRILKHKFGETELPNAPVRIVCIRMEDPMLALDASMVAAYNFPQYYLHDRLAVRGVRSISINDENKTINLEQVQAAKPDLIVMRDSFSKSVYQDLSKIAPVAAFDLKDYECALLALSMVLQRPADGKARLMEFYEHAKKDRMRIKGAIGESTV
;
A
#
# COMPACT_ATOMS: atom_id res chain seq x y z
N MET A 1 6.96 -14.99 39.12
CA MET A 1 7.48 -14.33 37.90
C MET A 1 7.99 -15.33 36.84
N ARG A 2 7.23 -16.39 36.51
CA ARG A 2 7.56 -17.41 35.51
C ARG A 2 6.49 -17.53 34.39
N GLY A 3 5.46 -16.68 34.41
CA GLY A 3 4.30 -16.83 33.53
C GLY A 3 4.38 -16.12 32.16
N THR A 4 5.09 -15.01 32.06
CA THR A 4 5.09 -14.17 30.86
C THR A 4 5.98 -14.69 29.73
N LYS A 5 7.08 -15.39 30.05
CA LYS A 5 7.94 -16.02 29.04
C LYS A 5 7.26 -17.22 28.36
N ALA A 6 6.38 -17.92 29.07
CA ALA A 6 5.61 -19.04 28.54
C ALA A 6 4.51 -18.58 27.57
N LEU A 7 3.91 -17.41 27.78
CA LEU A 7 2.80 -16.89 26.97
C LEU A 7 3.27 -16.45 25.57
N VAL A 8 4.44 -15.83 25.47
CA VAL A 8 4.99 -15.38 24.17
C VAL A 8 5.42 -16.60 23.32
N VAL A 9 5.95 -17.65 23.94
CA VAL A 9 6.32 -18.89 23.24
C VAL A 9 5.06 -19.68 22.84
N LEU A 10 3.98 -19.64 23.65
CA LEU A 10 2.70 -20.30 23.31
C LEU A 10 1.98 -19.58 22.14
N LEU A 11 2.05 -18.25 22.05
CA LEU A 11 1.44 -17.52 20.94
C LEU A 11 2.15 -17.81 19.60
N ALA A 12 3.47 -17.96 19.61
CA ALA A 12 4.23 -18.33 18.43
C ALA A 12 3.95 -19.80 17.98
N VAL A 13 3.71 -20.71 18.92
CA VAL A 13 3.37 -22.11 18.64
C VAL A 13 1.92 -22.25 18.16
N PHE A 14 0.98 -21.42 18.65
CA PHE A 14 -0.42 -21.46 18.21
C PHE A 14 -0.58 -20.94 16.75
N LEU A 15 0.21 -19.96 16.32
CA LEU A 15 0.23 -19.52 14.92
C LEU A 15 0.81 -20.59 13.95
N ALA A 16 1.70 -21.46 14.44
CA ALA A 16 2.24 -22.56 13.66
C ALA A 16 1.27 -23.76 13.53
N ALA A 17 0.38 -23.97 14.52
CA ALA A 17 -0.56 -25.10 14.53
C ALA A 17 -1.78 -24.89 13.61
N PHE A 18 -2.19 -23.66 13.32
CA PHE A 18 -3.31 -23.36 12.41
C PHE A 18 -2.96 -23.52 10.92
N ALA A 19 -1.66 -23.70 10.58
CA ALA A 19 -1.20 -23.89 9.20
C ALA A 19 -1.19 -25.38 8.75
N ALA A 20 -1.66 -26.31 9.58
CA ALA A 20 -1.53 -27.76 9.33
C ALA A 20 -2.82 -28.48 8.87
N GLY A 21 -3.80 -27.75 8.35
CA GLY A 21 -5.08 -28.31 7.89
C GLY A 21 -5.36 -28.09 6.40
N CYS A 22 -5.30 -29.18 5.64
CA CYS A 22 -5.84 -29.46 4.30
C CYS A 22 -5.10 -28.91 3.06
N GLY A 23 -4.67 -29.85 2.23
CA GLY A 23 -4.36 -29.69 0.81
C GLY A 23 -2.95 -30.11 0.40
N GLN A 24 -2.86 -31.34 -0.08
CA GLN A 24 -1.66 -32.00 -0.59
C GLN A 24 -1.27 -31.44 -1.95
N THR A 25 -0.22 -30.60 -1.99
CA THR A 25 0.71 -30.36 -3.11
C THR A 25 1.90 -29.56 -2.56
N ASP A 26 3.06 -29.59 -3.17
CA ASP A 26 4.40 -29.13 -2.76
C ASP A 26 4.55 -27.74 -2.07
N ILE A 27 3.47 -27.10 -1.72
CA ILE A 27 3.35 -25.86 -0.93
C ILE A 27 3.87 -26.04 0.52
N ARG A 28 4.09 -27.28 0.97
CA ARG A 28 4.50 -27.56 2.36
C ARG A 28 5.94 -27.14 2.65
N GLY A 29 6.85 -27.28 1.66
CA GLY A 29 8.26 -26.88 1.79
C GLY A 29 8.42 -25.37 1.86
N GLU A 30 7.78 -24.65 0.96
CA GLU A 30 7.91 -23.18 0.85
C GLU A 30 7.27 -22.41 2.02
N LYS A 31 6.12 -22.89 2.51
CA LYS A 31 5.49 -22.33 3.73
C LYS A 31 6.31 -22.61 4.98
N SER A 32 6.92 -23.81 5.07
CA SER A 32 7.81 -24.16 6.18
C SER A 32 9.09 -23.30 6.17
N GLU A 33 9.68 -23.05 5.01
CA GLU A 33 10.88 -22.24 4.87
C GLU A 33 10.61 -20.75 5.19
N LYS A 34 9.49 -20.20 4.72
CA LYS A 34 9.06 -18.83 5.08
C LYS A 34 8.77 -18.68 6.57
N ALA A 35 8.12 -19.68 7.18
CA ALA A 35 7.88 -19.70 8.62
C ALA A 35 9.19 -19.79 9.41
N GLN A 36 10.13 -20.64 8.99
CA GLN A 36 11.44 -20.74 9.61
C GLN A 36 12.28 -19.46 9.45
N LYS A 37 12.26 -18.82 8.28
CA LYS A 37 12.90 -17.51 8.07
C LYS A 37 12.27 -16.42 8.94
N ALA A 38 10.95 -16.41 9.11
CA ALA A 38 10.26 -15.48 10.00
C ALA A 38 10.61 -15.72 11.48
N ILE A 39 10.68 -16.98 11.92
CA ILE A 39 11.11 -17.36 13.28
C ILE A 39 12.58 -16.99 13.50
N GLN A 40 13.42 -17.18 12.50
CA GLN A 40 14.85 -16.86 12.56
C GLN A 40 15.08 -15.35 12.54
N ALA A 41 14.27 -14.58 11.79
CA ALA A 41 14.25 -13.13 11.82
C ALA A 41 13.78 -12.59 13.20
N ALA A 42 12.72 -13.19 13.77
CA ALA A 42 12.25 -12.85 15.12
C ALA A 42 13.29 -13.16 16.22
N ARG A 43 14.08 -14.23 16.04
CA ARG A 43 15.19 -14.57 16.96
C ARG A 43 16.40 -13.63 16.83
N ARG A 44 16.51 -12.90 15.72
CA ARG A 44 17.55 -11.88 15.50
C ARG A 44 17.17 -10.49 15.96
N PHE A 45 15.94 -10.34 16.51
CA PHE A 45 15.53 -9.07 17.08
C PHE A 45 16.42 -8.75 18.29
N ASP A 46 17.25 -7.74 18.14
CA ASP A 46 18.07 -7.21 19.22
C ASP A 46 17.28 -6.11 19.94
N PRO A 47 16.87 -6.34 21.20
CA PRO A 47 16.18 -5.31 21.97
C PRO A 47 17.02 -4.03 22.17
N ALA A 48 18.35 -4.12 21.99
CA ALA A 48 19.23 -2.94 22.07
C ALA A 48 18.86 -1.89 21.02
N VAL A 49 18.36 -2.29 19.84
CA VAL A 49 17.90 -1.37 18.79
C VAL A 49 16.80 -0.44 19.31
N LEU A 50 15.92 -0.92 20.20
CA LEU A 50 14.87 -0.09 20.80
C LEU A 50 15.39 0.84 21.90
N ARG A 51 16.58 0.57 22.47
CA ARG A 51 17.15 1.44 23.51
C ARG A 51 17.64 2.77 22.93
N GLU A 52 18.04 2.78 21.67
CA GLU A 52 18.46 3.99 20.96
C GLU A 52 17.28 4.85 20.50
N ASP A 53 16.04 4.30 20.51
CA ASP A 53 14.85 5.04 20.15
C ASP A 53 14.56 6.13 21.19
N THR A 54 14.88 7.38 20.84
CA THR A 54 14.33 8.56 21.52
C THR A 54 13.28 9.21 20.62
N PRO A 55 12.35 10.01 21.18
CA PRO A 55 11.38 10.73 20.35
C PRO A 55 12.05 11.54 19.23
N GLU A 56 13.18 12.17 19.54
CA GLU A 56 13.95 13.02 18.61
C GLU A 56 14.65 12.18 17.52
N ALA A 57 15.19 11.01 17.88
CA ALA A 57 15.84 10.10 16.92
C ALA A 57 14.81 9.54 15.92
N ILE A 58 13.62 9.17 16.41
CA ILE A 58 12.51 8.68 15.57
C ILE A 58 12.01 9.80 14.66
N ASP A 59 11.88 11.03 15.15
CA ASP A 59 11.47 12.19 14.34
C ASP A 59 12.49 12.46 13.23
N ALA A 60 13.77 12.40 13.53
CA ALA A 60 14.83 12.57 12.53
C ALA A 60 14.81 11.46 11.47
N GLU A 61 14.62 10.20 11.87
CA GLU A 61 14.47 9.06 10.97
C GLU A 61 13.27 9.27 10.02
N PHE A 62 12.09 9.61 10.56
CA PHE A 62 10.89 9.79 9.75
C PHE A 62 10.98 11.04 8.85
N ALA A 63 11.64 12.11 9.30
CA ALA A 63 11.87 13.29 8.47
C ALA A 63 12.78 12.95 7.28
N ALA A 64 13.87 12.22 7.51
CA ALA A 64 14.77 11.76 6.46
C ALA A 64 14.04 10.81 5.48
N ARG A 65 13.26 9.85 6.00
CA ARG A 65 12.46 8.92 5.21
C ARG A 65 11.44 9.64 4.32
N LEU A 66 10.72 10.62 4.88
CA LEU A 66 9.78 11.44 4.10
C LEU A 66 10.48 12.21 2.98
N ALA A 67 11.65 12.79 3.26
CA ALA A 67 12.44 13.50 2.25
C ALA A 67 12.87 12.58 1.10
N ASP A 68 13.36 11.38 1.42
CA ASP A 68 13.75 10.38 0.43
C ASP A 68 12.57 9.91 -0.42
N LYS A 69 11.42 9.61 0.22
CA LYS A 69 10.21 9.17 -0.49
C LYS A 69 9.64 10.26 -1.38
N ARG A 70 9.66 11.51 -0.91
CA ARG A 70 9.27 12.67 -1.71
C ARG A 70 10.16 12.83 -2.93
N LYS A 71 11.49 12.77 -2.76
CA LYS A 71 12.44 12.83 -3.87
C LYS A 71 12.26 11.68 -4.86
N ALA A 72 11.90 10.49 -4.40
CA ALA A 72 11.57 9.36 -5.27
C ALA A 72 10.28 9.61 -6.06
N ALA A 73 9.23 10.13 -5.44
CA ALA A 73 7.97 10.48 -6.08
C ALA A 73 8.13 11.60 -7.13
N GLU A 74 8.92 12.62 -6.82
CA GLU A 74 9.25 13.73 -7.73
C GLU A 74 9.99 13.27 -9.01
N LYS A 75 10.67 12.11 -8.97
CA LYS A 75 11.29 11.51 -10.18
C LYS A 75 10.26 10.81 -11.09
N LEU A 76 9.11 10.48 -10.56
CA LEU A 76 8.03 9.85 -11.30
C LEU A 76 7.09 10.88 -11.94
N TYR A 77 6.96 12.05 -11.35
CA TYR A 77 6.04 13.10 -11.79
C TYR A 77 6.80 14.35 -12.22
N ARG A 78 6.44 14.93 -13.35
CA ARG A 78 6.96 16.21 -13.80
C ARG A 78 5.91 17.06 -14.49
N GLU A 79 6.13 18.35 -14.47
CA GLU A 79 5.42 19.33 -15.29
C GLU A 79 6.39 19.92 -16.30
N GLU A 80 6.06 19.82 -17.57
CA GLU A 80 6.90 20.27 -18.68
C GLU A 80 6.01 20.82 -19.79
N ASP A 81 6.28 22.05 -20.23
CA ASP A 81 5.51 22.75 -21.29
C ASP A 81 3.99 22.77 -21.05
N GLY A 82 3.57 22.97 -19.80
CA GLY A 82 2.17 22.97 -19.41
C GLY A 82 1.50 21.60 -19.37
N LYS A 83 2.26 20.53 -19.61
CA LYS A 83 1.82 19.15 -19.53
C LYS A 83 2.23 18.52 -18.21
N ARG A 84 1.38 17.66 -17.68
CA ARG A 84 1.61 16.88 -16.48
C ARG A 84 1.90 15.45 -16.89
N ILE A 85 3.07 14.94 -16.56
CA ILE A 85 3.56 13.65 -17.03
C ILE A 85 3.90 12.77 -15.84
N LEU A 86 3.37 11.54 -15.84
CA LEU A 86 3.75 10.49 -14.90
C LEU A 86 4.58 9.42 -15.63
N LYS A 87 5.77 9.15 -15.10
CA LYS A 87 6.62 8.02 -15.49
C LYS A 87 6.28 6.81 -14.65
N HIS A 88 6.08 5.66 -15.28
CA HIS A 88 5.75 4.41 -14.63
C HIS A 88 6.29 3.20 -15.40
N LYS A 89 6.06 1.98 -14.89
CA LYS A 89 6.55 0.73 -15.46
C LYS A 89 6.28 0.55 -16.97
N PHE A 90 5.18 1.07 -17.48
CA PHE A 90 4.76 0.86 -18.88
C PHE A 90 5.21 1.99 -19.82
N GLY A 91 5.83 3.04 -19.32
CA GLY A 91 6.25 4.21 -20.05
C GLY A 91 5.89 5.51 -19.36
N GLU A 92 5.42 6.48 -20.10
CA GLU A 92 4.97 7.78 -19.61
C GLU A 92 3.53 8.03 -20.01
N THR A 93 2.79 8.67 -19.13
CA THR A 93 1.40 9.07 -19.39
C THR A 93 1.26 10.57 -19.19
N GLU A 94 0.76 11.27 -20.21
CA GLU A 94 0.27 12.64 -20.10
C GLU A 94 -1.05 12.62 -19.33
N LEU A 95 -1.11 13.37 -18.22
CA LEU A 95 -2.24 13.38 -17.30
C LEU A 95 -3.23 14.50 -17.61
N PRO A 96 -4.54 14.30 -17.41
CA PRO A 96 -5.52 15.36 -17.52
C PRO A 96 -5.30 16.44 -16.46
N ASN A 97 -5.58 17.71 -16.77
CA ASN A 97 -5.33 18.83 -15.86
C ASN A 97 -6.17 18.80 -14.58
N ALA A 98 -7.38 18.29 -14.64
CA ALA A 98 -8.28 18.20 -13.48
C ALA A 98 -9.16 16.95 -13.59
N PRO A 99 -8.63 15.76 -13.26
CA PRO A 99 -9.43 14.55 -13.38
C PRO A 99 -10.56 14.56 -12.34
N VAL A 100 -11.78 14.32 -12.82
CA VAL A 100 -13.00 14.27 -11.98
C VAL A 100 -13.69 12.90 -12.04
N ARG A 101 -13.41 12.11 -13.08
CA ARG A 101 -14.02 10.80 -13.30
C ARG A 101 -12.96 9.70 -13.24
N ILE A 102 -12.50 9.42 -12.04
CA ILE A 102 -11.40 8.48 -11.83
C ILE A 102 -11.94 7.07 -11.67
N VAL A 103 -11.44 6.14 -12.49
CA VAL A 103 -11.57 4.70 -12.29
C VAL A 103 -10.32 4.21 -11.54
N CYS A 104 -10.53 3.42 -10.49
CA CYS A 104 -9.47 2.89 -9.66
C CYS A 104 -9.38 1.36 -9.77
N ILE A 105 -8.18 0.84 -10.00
CA ILE A 105 -7.91 -0.58 -10.18
C ILE A 105 -6.77 -1.01 -9.26
N ARG A 106 -7.11 -1.63 -8.12
CA ARG A 106 -6.17 -2.11 -7.10
C ARG A 106 -5.31 -0.99 -6.48
N MET A 107 -5.85 0.24 -6.47
CA MET A 107 -5.29 1.42 -5.79
C MET A 107 -6.32 2.07 -4.84
N GLU A 108 -7.35 1.33 -4.45
CA GLU A 108 -8.48 1.83 -3.67
C GLU A 108 -8.03 2.35 -2.29
N ASP A 109 -7.09 1.67 -1.64
CA ASP A 109 -6.60 2.07 -0.32
C ASP A 109 -5.87 3.42 -0.33
N PRO A 110 -4.85 3.67 -1.18
CA PRO A 110 -4.25 4.99 -1.27
C PRO A 110 -5.21 6.08 -1.78
N MET A 111 -6.17 5.75 -2.65
CA MET A 111 -7.20 6.71 -3.06
C MET A 111 -8.10 7.11 -1.89
N LEU A 112 -8.53 6.15 -1.06
CA LEU A 112 -9.30 6.41 0.16
C LEU A 112 -8.48 7.12 1.23
N ALA A 113 -7.18 6.83 1.34
CA ALA A 113 -6.28 7.52 2.25
C ALA A 113 -6.15 9.01 1.92
N LEU A 114 -6.22 9.38 0.65
CA LEU A 114 -6.23 10.76 0.17
C LEU A 114 -7.63 11.38 0.10
N ASP A 115 -8.66 10.66 0.54
CA ASP A 115 -10.07 11.07 0.37
C ASP A 115 -10.39 11.49 -1.08
N ALA A 116 -9.85 10.74 -2.05
CA ALA A 116 -10.01 11.01 -3.46
C ALA A 116 -11.31 10.39 -4.01
N SER A 117 -11.99 11.13 -4.87
CA SER A 117 -13.22 10.67 -5.51
C SER A 117 -12.92 9.60 -6.58
N MET A 118 -13.75 8.57 -6.61
CA MET A 118 -13.70 7.51 -7.62
C MET A 118 -15.11 7.27 -8.15
N VAL A 119 -15.28 7.16 -9.47
CA VAL A 119 -16.59 6.82 -10.08
C VAL A 119 -16.83 5.33 -10.15
N ALA A 120 -15.75 4.54 -10.23
CA ALA A 120 -15.79 3.08 -10.18
C ALA A 120 -14.44 2.51 -9.72
N ALA A 121 -14.46 1.34 -9.08
CA ALA A 121 -13.27 0.67 -8.56
C ALA A 121 -13.50 -0.84 -8.45
N TYR A 122 -12.44 -1.58 -8.12
CA TYR A 122 -12.59 -2.96 -7.69
C TYR A 122 -13.34 -3.00 -6.36
N ASN A 123 -14.60 -3.40 -6.43
CA ASN A 123 -15.49 -3.37 -5.28
C ASN A 123 -16.50 -4.53 -5.35
N PHE A 124 -16.58 -5.34 -4.30
CA PHE A 124 -17.53 -6.44 -4.16
C PHE A 124 -17.81 -6.69 -2.67
N PRO A 125 -18.93 -7.33 -2.29
CA PRO A 125 -19.38 -7.43 -0.89
C PRO A 125 -18.35 -7.98 0.11
N GLN A 126 -17.46 -8.90 -0.31
CA GLN A 126 -16.45 -9.50 0.57
C GLN A 126 -15.12 -8.73 0.57
N TYR A 127 -15.03 -7.63 -0.19
CA TYR A 127 -13.82 -6.81 -0.21
C TYR A 127 -13.72 -5.95 1.05
N TYR A 128 -12.58 -5.94 1.70
CA TYR A 128 -12.39 -5.26 2.99
C TYR A 128 -12.63 -3.74 2.95
N LEU A 129 -12.63 -3.12 1.77
CA LEU A 129 -12.95 -1.70 1.56
C LEU A 129 -14.39 -1.48 1.08
N HIS A 130 -15.20 -2.56 0.93
CA HIS A 130 -16.54 -2.48 0.34
C HIS A 130 -17.39 -1.38 0.96
N ASP A 131 -17.56 -1.39 2.27
CA ASP A 131 -18.45 -0.43 2.96
C ASP A 131 -17.99 1.02 2.73
N ARG A 132 -16.67 1.25 2.77
CA ARG A 132 -16.09 2.59 2.52
C ARG A 132 -16.30 3.07 1.08
N LEU A 133 -16.26 2.16 0.11
CA LEU A 133 -16.50 2.45 -1.30
C LEU A 133 -17.99 2.59 -1.59
N ALA A 134 -18.82 1.74 -1.01
CA ALA A 134 -20.28 1.77 -1.19
C ALA A 134 -20.92 3.06 -0.68
N VAL A 135 -20.53 3.52 0.53
CA VAL A 135 -20.98 4.81 1.10
C VAL A 135 -20.64 5.99 0.19
N ARG A 136 -19.56 5.90 -0.59
CA ARG A 136 -19.15 6.91 -1.57
C ARG A 136 -19.82 6.77 -2.95
N GLY A 137 -20.70 5.79 -3.12
CA GLY A 137 -21.37 5.51 -4.39
C GLY A 137 -20.44 5.00 -5.49
N VAL A 138 -19.29 4.41 -5.12
CA VAL A 138 -18.31 3.89 -6.07
C VAL A 138 -18.86 2.62 -6.73
N ARG A 139 -18.99 2.63 -8.05
CA ARG A 139 -19.49 1.47 -8.81
C ARG A 139 -18.46 0.35 -8.85
N SER A 140 -18.93 -0.90 -8.93
CA SER A 140 -18.06 -2.07 -9.00
C SER A 140 -17.49 -2.28 -10.41
N ILE A 141 -16.21 -2.63 -10.48
CA ILE A 141 -15.53 -3.18 -11.66
C ILE A 141 -15.08 -4.59 -11.32
N SER A 142 -15.44 -5.55 -12.16
CA SER A 142 -15.03 -6.94 -12.00
C SER A 142 -13.60 -7.14 -12.47
N ILE A 143 -12.80 -7.79 -11.62
CA ILE A 143 -11.43 -8.22 -11.91
C ILE A 143 -11.36 -9.71 -11.66
N ASN A 144 -10.88 -10.47 -12.63
CA ASN A 144 -10.51 -11.86 -12.42
C ASN A 144 -9.08 -11.93 -11.90
N ASP A 145 -8.91 -12.42 -10.67
CA ASP A 145 -7.62 -12.46 -9.99
C ASP A 145 -6.70 -13.58 -10.49
N GLU A 146 -7.25 -14.65 -11.06
CA GLU A 146 -6.47 -15.78 -11.57
C GLU A 146 -5.70 -15.41 -12.83
N ASN A 147 -6.39 -14.85 -13.81
CA ASN A 147 -5.81 -14.46 -15.10
C ASN A 147 -5.48 -12.97 -15.22
N LYS A 148 -5.71 -12.19 -14.14
CA LYS A 148 -5.45 -10.74 -14.08
C LYS A 148 -6.15 -9.94 -15.19
N THR A 149 -7.40 -10.34 -15.54
CA THR A 149 -8.21 -9.61 -16.53
C THR A 149 -9.19 -8.65 -15.84
N ILE A 150 -9.56 -7.59 -16.55
CA ILE A 150 -10.43 -6.52 -16.09
C ILE A 150 -11.63 -6.44 -17.05
N ASN A 151 -12.82 -6.23 -16.53
CA ASN A 151 -14.00 -5.99 -17.35
C ASN A 151 -13.92 -4.58 -17.97
N LEU A 152 -13.42 -4.50 -19.21
CA LEU A 152 -13.21 -3.23 -19.94
C LEU A 152 -14.54 -2.52 -20.27
N GLU A 153 -15.64 -3.25 -20.46
CA GLU A 153 -16.96 -2.66 -20.70
C GLU A 153 -17.41 -1.85 -19.49
N GLN A 154 -17.21 -2.38 -18.27
CA GLN A 154 -17.54 -1.67 -17.03
C GLN A 154 -16.65 -0.43 -16.85
N VAL A 155 -15.36 -0.50 -17.22
CA VAL A 155 -14.45 0.65 -17.22
C VAL A 155 -14.94 1.71 -18.20
N GLN A 156 -15.25 1.33 -19.43
CA GLN A 156 -15.74 2.24 -20.48
C GLN A 156 -17.09 2.87 -20.11
N ALA A 157 -18.01 2.10 -19.54
CA ALA A 157 -19.30 2.57 -19.05
C ALA A 157 -19.16 3.60 -17.91
N ALA A 158 -18.03 3.58 -17.20
CA ALA A 158 -17.71 4.60 -16.19
C ALA A 158 -17.32 5.95 -16.80
N LYS A 159 -17.00 6.01 -18.10
CA LYS A 159 -16.54 7.21 -18.82
C LYS A 159 -15.45 7.95 -18.05
N PRO A 160 -14.31 7.30 -17.74
CA PRO A 160 -13.23 7.92 -16.98
C PRO A 160 -12.52 8.99 -17.80
N ASP A 161 -12.00 10.00 -17.12
CA ASP A 161 -11.00 10.93 -17.63
C ASP A 161 -9.57 10.56 -17.15
N LEU A 162 -9.49 9.70 -16.12
CA LEU A 162 -8.25 9.11 -15.64
C LEU A 162 -8.51 7.70 -15.11
N ILE A 163 -7.59 6.79 -15.39
CA ILE A 163 -7.55 5.46 -14.76
C ILE A 163 -6.31 5.40 -13.86
N VAL A 164 -6.50 5.12 -12.58
CA VAL A 164 -5.43 4.89 -11.62
C VAL A 164 -5.33 3.39 -11.38
N MET A 165 -4.17 2.78 -11.63
CA MET A 165 -4.02 1.33 -11.49
C MET A 165 -2.73 0.92 -10.78
N ARG A 166 -2.76 -0.25 -10.15
CA ARG A 166 -1.54 -0.92 -9.69
C ARG A 166 -0.79 -1.53 -10.89
N ASP A 167 0.52 -1.43 -10.92
CA ASP A 167 1.38 -1.90 -12.01
C ASP A 167 1.62 -3.42 -12.06
N SER A 168 0.93 -4.18 -11.21
CA SER A 168 1.00 -5.65 -11.16
C SER A 168 0.30 -6.37 -12.34
N PHE A 169 -0.42 -5.62 -13.17
CA PHE A 169 -1.05 -6.13 -14.39
C PHE A 169 -0.06 -6.24 -15.55
N SER A 170 -0.48 -6.93 -16.61
CA SER A 170 0.32 -7.07 -17.83
C SER A 170 0.33 -5.79 -18.66
N LYS A 171 1.32 -5.69 -19.58
CA LYS A 171 1.38 -4.58 -20.53
C LYS A 171 0.16 -4.53 -21.46
N SER A 172 -0.42 -5.69 -21.81
CA SER A 172 -1.62 -5.73 -22.66
C SER A 172 -2.84 -5.12 -21.95
N VAL A 173 -3.05 -5.44 -20.67
CA VAL A 173 -4.12 -4.84 -19.87
C VAL A 173 -3.94 -3.32 -19.79
N TYR A 174 -2.72 -2.83 -19.53
CA TYR A 174 -2.42 -1.41 -19.56
C TYR A 174 -2.76 -0.77 -20.92
N GLN A 175 -2.37 -1.41 -22.03
CA GLN A 175 -2.64 -0.93 -23.38
C GLN A 175 -4.14 -0.87 -23.68
N ASP A 176 -4.91 -1.87 -23.24
CA ASP A 176 -6.37 -1.88 -23.44
C ASP A 176 -7.07 -0.80 -22.62
N LEU A 177 -6.66 -0.57 -21.39
CA LEU A 177 -7.14 0.54 -20.56
C LEU A 177 -6.77 1.91 -21.16
N SER A 178 -5.57 2.03 -21.74
CA SER A 178 -5.09 3.28 -22.35
C SER A 178 -5.87 3.70 -23.60
N LYS A 179 -6.63 2.78 -24.21
CA LYS A 179 -7.58 3.11 -25.28
C LYS A 179 -8.85 3.79 -24.76
N ILE A 180 -9.13 3.66 -23.47
CA ILE A 180 -10.34 4.22 -22.82
C ILE A 180 -10.04 5.61 -22.25
N ALA A 181 -8.95 5.74 -21.49
CA ALA A 181 -8.51 6.99 -20.85
C ALA A 181 -7.01 6.94 -20.52
N PRO A 182 -6.36 8.08 -20.22
CA PRO A 182 -5.01 8.10 -19.66
C PRO A 182 -4.90 7.20 -18.42
N VAL A 183 -3.80 6.43 -18.33
CA VAL A 183 -3.59 5.46 -17.24
C VAL A 183 -2.38 5.83 -16.41
N ALA A 184 -2.60 6.15 -15.14
CA ALA A 184 -1.58 6.35 -14.13
C ALA A 184 -1.31 5.03 -13.39
N ALA A 185 -0.14 4.41 -13.60
CA ALA A 185 0.20 3.14 -12.98
C ALA A 185 1.22 3.31 -11.87
N PHE A 186 1.05 2.59 -10.73
CA PHE A 186 1.88 2.73 -9.54
C PHE A 186 2.37 1.39 -9.01
N ASP A 187 3.64 1.36 -8.54
CA ASP A 187 4.20 0.23 -7.80
C ASP A 187 3.88 0.37 -6.29
N LEU A 188 3.05 -0.53 -5.77
CA LEU A 188 2.73 -0.56 -4.34
C LEU A 188 3.77 -1.29 -3.47
N LYS A 189 4.90 -1.75 -4.02
CA LYS A 189 6.00 -2.24 -3.20
C LYS A 189 6.61 -1.12 -2.35
N ASP A 190 6.60 0.11 -2.87
CA ASP A 190 6.91 1.32 -2.13
C ASP A 190 5.64 2.16 -1.99
N TYR A 191 4.80 1.78 -1.02
CA TYR A 191 3.52 2.44 -0.76
C TYR A 191 3.65 3.95 -0.51
N GLU A 192 4.69 4.36 0.23
CA GLU A 192 4.90 5.77 0.59
C GLU A 192 5.22 6.62 -0.64
N CYS A 193 6.11 6.12 -1.49
CA CYS A 193 6.42 6.75 -2.78
C CYS A 193 5.17 6.80 -3.68
N ALA A 194 4.42 5.69 -3.77
CA ALA A 194 3.21 5.61 -4.57
C ALA A 194 2.13 6.60 -4.09
N LEU A 195 1.92 6.72 -2.76
CA LEU A 195 0.97 7.66 -2.17
C LEU A 195 1.34 9.12 -2.48
N LEU A 196 2.63 9.47 -2.35
CA LEU A 196 3.11 10.82 -2.68
C LEU A 196 2.97 11.11 -4.18
N ALA A 197 3.38 10.19 -5.05
CA ALA A 197 3.24 10.37 -6.50
C ALA A 197 1.75 10.46 -6.92
N LEU A 198 0.87 9.64 -6.33
CA LEU A 198 -0.56 9.71 -6.56
C LEU A 198 -1.13 11.05 -6.11
N SER A 199 -0.69 11.59 -4.98
CA SER A 199 -1.15 12.91 -4.51
C SER A 199 -0.75 14.04 -5.48
N MET A 200 0.42 13.94 -6.14
CA MET A 200 0.84 14.87 -7.21
C MET A 200 -0.05 14.71 -8.45
N VAL A 201 -0.34 13.47 -8.86
CA VAL A 201 -1.27 13.18 -9.98
C VAL A 201 -2.65 13.78 -9.71
N LEU A 202 -3.12 13.73 -8.48
CA LEU A 202 -4.40 14.32 -8.06
C LEU A 202 -4.34 15.82 -7.76
N GLN A 203 -3.18 16.47 -7.94
CA GLN A 203 -2.92 17.89 -7.63
C GLN A 203 -3.15 18.23 -6.14
N ARG A 204 -2.89 17.28 -5.27
CA ARG A 204 -3.07 17.40 -3.82
C ARG A 204 -1.79 16.96 -3.05
N PRO A 205 -0.58 17.45 -3.42
CA PRO A 205 0.68 16.98 -2.84
C PRO A 205 0.78 17.24 -1.33
N ALA A 206 0.11 18.27 -0.83
CA ALA A 206 0.05 18.57 0.60
C ALA A 206 -0.68 17.46 1.38
N ASP A 207 -1.75 16.89 0.81
CA ASP A 207 -2.54 15.84 1.46
C ASP A 207 -1.76 14.53 1.55
N GLY A 208 -0.99 14.17 0.51
CA GLY A 208 -0.11 13.00 0.53
C GLY A 208 0.93 13.12 1.63
N LYS A 209 1.57 14.28 1.76
CA LYS A 209 2.53 14.57 2.85
C LYS A 209 1.86 14.48 4.21
N ALA A 210 0.71 15.14 4.40
CA ALA A 210 -0.01 15.16 5.66
C ALA A 210 -0.40 13.73 6.11
N ARG A 211 -0.87 12.91 5.18
CA ARG A 211 -1.25 11.52 5.46
C ARG A 211 -0.05 10.67 5.90
N LEU A 212 1.12 10.81 5.28
CA LEU A 212 2.32 10.11 5.72
C LEU A 212 2.82 10.62 7.08
N MET A 213 2.77 11.90 7.34
CA MET A 213 3.13 12.45 8.64
C MET A 213 2.22 11.91 9.75
N GLU A 214 0.91 11.83 9.52
CA GLU A 214 -0.03 11.21 10.45
C GLU A 214 0.33 9.74 10.73
N PHE A 215 0.64 8.98 9.68
CA PHE A 215 1.11 7.61 9.82
C PHE A 215 2.39 7.50 10.65
N TYR A 216 3.38 8.37 10.42
CA TYR A 216 4.63 8.38 11.17
C TYR A 216 4.44 8.76 12.64
N GLU A 217 3.53 9.69 12.95
CA GLU A 217 3.16 10.01 14.33
C GLU A 217 2.55 8.81 15.06
N HIS A 218 1.68 8.04 14.40
CA HIS A 218 1.14 6.82 14.97
C HIS A 218 2.23 5.76 15.17
N ALA A 219 3.09 5.55 14.17
CA ALA A 219 4.21 4.62 14.27
C ALA A 219 5.19 5.00 15.38
N LYS A 220 5.48 6.30 15.58
CA LYS A 220 6.29 6.81 16.70
C LYS A 220 5.66 6.46 18.05
N LYS A 221 4.36 6.74 18.22
CA LYS A 221 3.64 6.40 19.45
C LYS A 221 3.71 4.90 19.76
N ASP A 222 3.53 4.06 18.76
CA ASP A 222 3.61 2.61 18.91
C ASP A 222 5.03 2.14 19.24
N ARG A 223 6.07 2.68 18.58
CA ARG A 223 7.49 2.39 18.90
C ARG A 223 7.80 2.75 20.34
N MET A 224 7.39 3.94 20.80
CA MET A 224 7.62 4.38 22.19
C MET A 224 6.87 3.53 23.20
N ARG A 225 5.63 3.11 22.91
CA ARG A 225 4.86 2.20 23.75
C ARG A 225 5.53 0.82 23.87
N ILE A 226 6.00 0.27 22.75
CA ILE A 226 6.72 -1.02 22.73
C ILE A 226 8.03 -0.92 23.53
N LYS A 227 8.79 0.18 23.36
CA LYS A 227 10.02 0.42 24.11
C LYS A 227 9.75 0.44 25.62
N GLY A 228 8.71 1.16 26.08
CA GLY A 228 8.33 1.18 27.49
C GLY A 228 8.02 -0.22 28.03
N ALA A 229 7.19 -0.98 27.31
CA ALA A 229 6.80 -2.33 27.71
C ALA A 229 7.98 -3.33 27.76
N ILE A 230 8.97 -3.21 26.86
CA ILE A 230 10.16 -4.08 26.85
C ILE A 230 11.18 -3.61 27.90
N GLY A 231 11.37 -2.28 28.05
CA GLY A 231 12.32 -1.70 28.99
C GLY A 231 12.01 -2.09 30.43
N GLU A 232 10.75 -2.19 30.81
CA GLU A 232 10.30 -2.64 32.13
C GLU A 232 10.49 -4.16 32.35
N SER A 233 10.62 -4.95 31.27
CA SER A 233 10.73 -6.41 31.33
C SER A 233 12.17 -6.93 31.38
N THR A 234 13.18 -6.06 31.25
CA THR A 234 14.62 -6.42 31.16
C THR A 234 15.43 -6.04 32.39
N VAL A 235 14.76 -5.70 33.51
CA VAL A 235 15.41 -5.46 34.82
C VAL A 235 15.31 -6.71 35.71
#